data_26b054e0dee51fb6fb59f0db1aa0ba1a
#
_entry.id   26b054e0dee51fb6fb59f0db1aa0ba1a
#
_cell.length_a   1.000
_cell.length_b   1.000
_cell.length_c   1.000
_cell.angle_alpha   90.00
_cell.angle_beta   90.00
_cell.angle_gamma   90.00
#
_symmetry.space_group_name_H-M   'P 1'
#
loop_
_entity.id
_entity.type
_entity.pdbx_description
1 polymer ?
#
loop_
_entity_poly.entity_id
_entity_poly.type
_entity_poly.pdbx_seq_one_letter_code
_entity_poly.pdbx_strand_id
1 'polypeptide(L)'
;MKMQSTPQMPAIGGPSPMSFCIILFPDGRIERLVDRQFGEYLAAISTSSIAWIDYSSSDDPKQIEILAQTGGFSKLPIPKLTTGFYSAYEDYDTELGIMLPSVTVKGEKMTVHPLFILIRDNVVLTVHNEEINRLLRFSRYAPQFFKRISSENNVDKITLMLERIIDENNDRNFEYLREIEMHGDSISKSLIEESIAKKKIAHDIYRMKHMLIDYLNVLWATKDVVDSLRYGDADLITNDEKLLGRIGILSDNIDRHIELTEQMSNVLASGLEVMQSIYNNQLQSLNNRFALVTAYLTVLGTAFLVPNTIATIAGSGIMEGSMAEQWWYVPLLFISTIVATLSSFLWVLHVWKRKGED
;
A
#
# COMPACT_ATOMS: atom_id res chain seq x y z
N MET A 1 60.03 10.32 26.32
CA MET A 1 59.54 9.97 24.97
C MET A 1 58.31 9.12 25.19
N LYS A 2 57.12 9.77 25.25
CA LYS A 2 55.83 9.08 25.42
C LYS A 2 55.36 8.62 24.03
N MET A 3 55.25 7.30 23.87
CA MET A 3 54.54 6.71 22.73
C MET A 3 53.11 7.19 22.78
N GLN A 4 52.71 7.92 21.73
CA GLN A 4 51.32 8.21 21.46
C GLN A 4 50.62 6.88 21.06
N SER A 5 49.68 6.48 21.91
CA SER A 5 48.76 5.38 21.58
C SER A 5 47.91 5.80 20.37
N THR A 6 48.01 5.05 19.30
CA THR A 6 47.12 5.10 18.15
C THR A 6 45.67 4.98 18.69
N PRO A 7 44.72 5.83 18.28
CA PRO A 7 43.36 5.71 18.72
C PRO A 7 42.82 4.35 18.20
N GLN A 8 42.44 3.48 19.11
CA GLN A 8 41.68 2.29 18.81
C GLN A 8 40.34 2.74 18.19
N MET A 9 40.16 2.49 16.88
CA MET A 9 38.88 2.60 16.23
C MET A 9 37.86 1.75 17.01
N PRO A 10 36.66 2.26 17.31
CA PRO A 10 35.60 1.43 17.88
C PRO A 10 35.36 0.24 16.94
N ALA A 11 35.29 -0.96 17.50
CA ALA A 11 34.98 -2.17 16.76
C ALA A 11 33.57 -2.02 16.15
N ILE A 12 33.52 -1.63 14.88
CA ILE A 12 32.27 -1.51 14.13
C ILE A 12 31.89 -2.93 13.70
N GLY A 13 30.80 -3.44 14.31
CA GLY A 13 30.06 -4.61 13.89
C GLY A 13 30.81 -5.95 14.00
N GLY A 14 30.29 -6.86 14.81
CA GLY A 14 30.58 -8.27 14.66
C GLY A 14 30.21 -8.75 13.23
N PRO A 15 30.51 -10.02 12.86
CA PRO A 15 30.12 -10.54 11.55
C PRO A 15 28.61 -10.33 11.37
N SER A 16 28.21 -9.53 10.35
CA SER A 16 26.81 -9.29 10.05
C SER A 16 26.28 -10.53 9.31
N PRO A 17 25.29 -11.23 9.87
CA PRO A 17 24.68 -12.35 9.17
C PRO A 17 24.07 -11.80 7.88
N MET A 18 24.25 -12.53 6.77
CA MET A 18 23.79 -12.21 5.41
C MET A 18 24.60 -11.13 4.65
N SER A 19 25.73 -10.64 5.15
CA SER A 19 26.61 -9.76 4.39
C SER A 19 27.50 -10.54 3.42
N PHE A 20 27.86 -9.91 2.30
CA PHE A 20 28.79 -10.49 1.33
C PHE A 20 29.61 -9.42 0.60
N CYS A 21 30.69 -9.86 0.00
CA CYS A 21 31.48 -9.07 -0.95
C CYS A 21 31.77 -9.90 -2.19
N ILE A 22 31.55 -9.33 -3.38
CA ILE A 22 31.91 -9.93 -4.66
C ILE A 22 32.98 -9.05 -5.31
N ILE A 23 34.09 -9.66 -5.65
CA ILE A 23 35.29 -8.97 -6.13
C ILE A 23 35.64 -9.51 -7.52
N LEU A 24 35.76 -8.61 -8.48
CA LEU A 24 36.36 -8.90 -9.80
C LEU A 24 37.76 -8.33 -9.82
N PHE A 25 38.73 -9.18 -10.02
CA PHE A 25 40.13 -8.79 -10.15
C PHE A 25 40.49 -8.45 -11.61
N PRO A 26 41.58 -7.68 -11.84
CA PRO A 26 42.06 -7.34 -13.19
C PRO A 26 42.38 -8.56 -14.07
N ASP A 27 42.75 -9.68 -13.46
CA ASP A 27 43.02 -10.96 -14.14
C ASP A 27 41.73 -11.72 -14.55
N GLY A 28 40.55 -11.18 -14.26
CA GLY A 28 39.24 -11.80 -14.53
C GLY A 28 38.81 -12.83 -13.48
N ARG A 29 39.59 -13.05 -12.43
CA ARG A 29 39.22 -13.89 -11.30
C ARG A 29 38.12 -13.21 -10.51
N ILE A 30 37.14 -14.02 -10.07
CA ILE A 30 36.04 -13.54 -9.22
C ILE A 30 36.11 -14.27 -7.89
N GLU A 31 36.03 -13.50 -6.81
CA GLU A 31 35.98 -14.01 -5.45
C GLU A 31 34.70 -13.56 -4.77
N ARG A 32 34.11 -14.44 -3.96
CA ARG A 32 32.92 -14.15 -3.14
C ARG A 32 33.26 -14.45 -1.68
N LEU A 33 33.23 -13.42 -0.85
CA LEU A 33 33.37 -13.50 0.60
C LEU A 33 31.98 -13.35 1.25
N VAL A 34 31.73 -14.07 2.33
CA VAL A 34 30.41 -14.08 3.00
C VAL A 34 30.61 -14.02 4.50
N ASP A 35 29.72 -13.34 5.20
CA ASP A 35 29.63 -13.26 6.67
C ASP A 35 30.96 -12.82 7.32
N ARG A 36 31.58 -11.77 6.77
CA ARG A 36 32.79 -11.15 7.29
C ARG A 36 32.52 -9.81 7.95
N GLN A 37 33.50 -9.33 8.73
CA GLN A 37 33.47 -7.99 9.24
C GLN A 37 33.69 -6.97 8.11
N PHE A 38 33.08 -5.78 8.22
CA PHE A 38 33.17 -4.75 7.18
C PHE A 38 34.62 -4.40 6.82
N GLY A 39 35.52 -4.30 7.82
CA GLY A 39 36.94 -4.04 7.60
C GLY A 39 37.67 -5.14 6.82
N GLU A 40 37.26 -6.41 6.90
CA GLU A 40 37.82 -7.50 6.12
C GLU A 40 37.45 -7.35 4.64
N TYR A 41 36.23 -6.93 4.33
CA TYR A 41 35.83 -6.62 2.96
C TYR A 41 36.64 -5.49 2.37
N LEU A 42 36.84 -4.38 3.13
CA LEU A 42 37.64 -3.26 2.69
C LEU A 42 39.11 -3.65 2.41
N ALA A 43 39.68 -4.51 3.23
CA ALA A 43 41.04 -5.02 2.98
C ALA A 43 41.12 -5.87 1.71
N ALA A 44 40.08 -6.68 1.42
CA ALA A 44 40.05 -7.58 0.26
C ALA A 44 39.89 -6.84 -1.08
N ILE A 45 39.21 -5.67 -1.10
CA ILE A 45 38.92 -4.94 -2.35
C ILE A 45 40.06 -4.04 -2.83
N SER A 46 41.15 -3.91 -2.08
CA SER A 46 42.24 -2.96 -2.36
C SER A 46 42.90 -3.10 -3.75
N THR A 47 42.84 -4.29 -4.35
CA THR A 47 43.40 -4.60 -5.68
C THR A 47 42.31 -4.99 -6.69
N SER A 48 41.05 -4.71 -6.40
CA SER A 48 39.93 -5.09 -7.27
C SER A 48 39.83 -4.19 -8.50
N SER A 49 39.37 -4.75 -9.62
CA SER A 49 38.90 -3.95 -10.76
C SER A 49 37.52 -3.38 -10.45
N ILE A 50 36.63 -4.19 -9.84
CA ILE A 50 35.34 -3.77 -9.31
C ILE A 50 35.02 -4.63 -8.08
N ALA A 51 34.37 -4.01 -7.10
CA ALA A 51 33.87 -4.71 -5.94
C ALA A 51 32.42 -4.28 -5.60
N TRP A 52 31.62 -5.25 -5.18
CA TRP A 52 30.31 -5.02 -4.60
C TRP A 52 30.27 -5.57 -3.19
N ILE A 53 30.10 -4.69 -2.23
CA ILE A 53 29.91 -5.02 -0.81
C ILE A 53 28.42 -4.84 -0.50
N ASP A 54 27.79 -5.87 0.02
CA ASP A 54 26.43 -5.83 0.57
C ASP A 54 26.51 -6.05 2.07
N TYR A 55 26.03 -5.07 2.84
CA TYR A 55 26.18 -5.10 4.29
C TYR A 55 24.85 -4.86 5.00
N SER A 56 24.44 -5.84 5.77
CA SER A 56 23.26 -5.75 6.61
C SER A 56 23.58 -4.98 7.90
N SER A 57 22.83 -3.92 8.18
CA SER A 57 22.97 -3.04 9.34
C SER A 57 21.60 -2.65 9.87
N SER A 58 21.54 -1.97 11.01
CA SER A 58 20.29 -1.35 11.46
C SER A 58 19.92 -0.15 10.57
N ASP A 59 18.65 0.23 10.57
CA ASP A 59 18.17 1.45 9.88
C ASP A 59 18.58 2.75 10.62
N ASP A 60 19.49 2.69 11.60
CA ASP A 60 20.00 3.86 12.33
C ASP A 60 20.89 4.73 11.42
N PRO A 61 20.49 5.99 11.13
CA PRO A 61 21.29 6.90 10.29
C PRO A 61 22.74 7.06 10.71
N LYS A 62 23.02 7.01 12.03
CA LYS A 62 24.38 7.11 12.55
C LYS A 62 25.25 5.92 12.19
N GLN A 63 24.68 4.72 12.18
CA GLN A 63 25.42 3.53 11.79
C GLN A 63 25.72 3.53 10.28
N ILE A 64 24.78 3.99 9.48
CA ILE A 64 24.97 4.14 8.03
C ILE A 64 26.08 5.17 7.75
N GLU A 65 26.08 6.30 8.48
CA GLU A 65 27.11 7.31 8.35
C GLU A 65 28.51 6.76 8.71
N ILE A 66 28.62 6.02 9.82
CA ILE A 66 29.87 5.39 10.23
C ILE A 66 30.36 4.38 9.19
N LEU A 67 29.46 3.54 8.64
CA LEU A 67 29.80 2.58 7.59
C LEU A 67 30.27 3.29 6.33
N ALA A 68 29.59 4.35 5.90
CA ALA A 68 29.98 5.14 4.75
C ALA A 68 31.36 5.78 4.95
N GLN A 69 31.61 6.44 6.08
CA GLN A 69 32.91 7.04 6.40
C GLN A 69 34.03 5.99 6.46
N THR A 70 33.76 4.83 7.08
CA THR A 70 34.74 3.73 7.13
C THR A 70 35.00 3.16 5.73
N GLY A 71 33.98 3.10 4.86
CA GLY A 71 34.09 2.74 3.44
C GLY A 71 34.80 3.78 2.59
N GLY A 72 35.15 4.94 3.18
CA GLY A 72 35.88 6.02 2.55
C GLY A 72 35.00 6.99 1.77
N PHE A 73 33.71 6.97 1.95
CA PHE A 73 32.77 7.97 1.42
C PHE A 73 32.84 9.23 2.29
N SER A 74 33.46 10.26 1.77
CA SER A 74 33.75 11.49 2.54
C SER A 74 32.99 12.71 2.04
N LYS A 75 32.52 12.69 0.80
CA LYS A 75 31.82 13.80 0.16
C LYS A 75 30.32 13.71 0.26
N LEU A 76 29.75 12.50 0.33
CA LEU A 76 28.32 12.27 0.39
C LEU A 76 27.70 12.79 1.69
N PRO A 77 26.66 13.61 1.61
CA PRO A 77 25.89 14.07 2.77
C PRO A 77 24.95 12.95 3.27
N ILE A 78 25.49 11.94 3.95
CA ILE A 78 24.74 10.80 4.46
C ILE A 78 23.48 11.22 5.25
N PRO A 79 23.54 12.26 6.14
CA PRO A 79 22.33 12.74 6.81
C PRO A 79 21.21 13.15 5.84
N LYS A 80 21.54 13.71 4.68
CA LYS A 80 20.57 14.11 3.66
C LYS A 80 19.99 12.89 2.95
N LEU A 81 20.81 11.89 2.65
CA LEU A 81 20.33 10.61 2.11
C LEU A 81 19.37 9.89 3.08
N THR A 82 19.69 9.87 4.37
CA THR A 82 18.89 9.16 5.37
C THR A 82 17.57 9.88 5.74
N THR A 83 17.45 11.18 5.43
CA THR A 83 16.22 11.97 5.64
C THR A 83 15.31 12.03 4.43
N GLY A 84 15.68 11.42 3.31
CA GLY A 84 14.82 11.28 2.13
C GLY A 84 13.50 10.57 2.48
N PHE A 85 12.38 11.05 1.93
CA PHE A 85 11.04 10.54 2.32
C PHE A 85 10.79 9.09 1.84
N TYR A 86 11.18 8.73 0.64
CA TYR A 86 11.15 7.36 0.11
C TYR A 86 12.38 7.08 -0.73
N SER A 87 12.97 8.12 -1.32
CA SER A 87 14.15 8.03 -2.16
C SER A 87 15.02 9.25 -1.96
N ALA A 88 16.29 9.11 -2.30
CA ALA A 88 17.25 10.20 -2.39
C ALA A 88 18.27 9.89 -3.48
N TYR A 89 18.77 10.93 -4.13
CA TYR A 89 19.83 10.88 -5.12
C TYR A 89 20.79 12.04 -4.88
N GLU A 90 22.04 11.73 -4.62
CA GLU A 90 23.10 12.71 -4.33
C GLU A 90 24.33 12.36 -5.15
N ASP A 91 24.68 13.25 -6.06
CA ASP A 91 25.81 13.12 -6.96
C ASP A 91 26.92 14.14 -6.62
N TYR A 92 28.13 13.65 -6.45
CA TYR A 92 29.33 14.42 -6.09
C TYR A 92 30.53 13.91 -6.86
N ASP A 93 30.70 14.33 -8.11
CA ASP A 93 31.80 14.00 -9.02
C ASP A 93 32.41 12.60 -8.87
N THR A 94 32.95 12.26 -7.70
CA THR A 94 33.62 10.99 -7.38
C THR A 94 32.86 10.06 -6.46
N GLU A 95 31.72 10.49 -5.95
CA GLU A 95 30.85 9.71 -5.04
C GLU A 95 29.38 9.88 -5.44
N LEU A 96 28.66 8.78 -5.60
CA LEU A 96 27.23 8.78 -5.87
C LEU A 96 26.50 8.04 -4.74
N GLY A 97 25.51 8.69 -4.17
CA GLY A 97 24.65 8.13 -3.11
C GLY A 97 23.19 8.05 -3.54
N ILE A 98 22.62 6.88 -3.39
CA ILE A 98 21.23 6.59 -3.73
C ILE A 98 20.55 5.95 -2.51
N MET A 99 19.33 6.36 -2.22
CA MET A 99 18.42 5.65 -1.34
C MET A 99 17.20 5.22 -2.14
N LEU A 100 16.86 3.95 -2.08
CA LEU A 100 15.68 3.36 -2.72
C LEU A 100 14.79 2.69 -1.69
N PRO A 101 13.48 2.71 -1.89
CA PRO A 101 12.57 1.95 -1.06
C PRO A 101 12.62 0.46 -1.45
N SER A 102 12.66 -0.40 -0.44
CA SER A 102 12.55 -1.84 -0.57
C SER A 102 11.31 -2.33 0.18
N VAL A 103 10.39 -2.93 -0.54
CA VAL A 103 9.12 -3.39 0.02
C VAL A 103 9.25 -4.80 0.56
N THR A 104 8.67 -5.04 1.74
CA THR A 104 8.48 -6.37 2.29
C THR A 104 7.01 -6.54 2.66
N VAL A 105 6.38 -7.62 2.21
CA VAL A 105 5.00 -7.96 2.54
C VAL A 105 4.99 -9.21 3.39
N LYS A 106 4.33 -9.13 4.56
CA LYS A 106 4.11 -10.26 5.46
C LYS A 106 2.61 -10.36 5.74
N GLY A 107 1.92 -11.23 5.03
CA GLY A 107 0.46 -11.34 5.06
C GLY A 107 -0.21 -10.05 4.54
N GLU A 108 -1.04 -9.43 5.39
CA GLU A 108 -1.76 -8.19 5.03
C GLU A 108 -1.01 -6.90 5.41
N LYS A 109 0.25 -6.99 5.80
CA LYS A 109 1.06 -5.83 6.20
C LYS A 109 2.21 -5.63 5.23
N MET A 110 2.26 -4.47 4.62
CA MET A 110 3.39 -3.97 3.85
C MET A 110 4.27 -3.10 4.76
N THR A 111 5.58 -3.30 4.66
CA THR A 111 6.59 -2.44 5.28
C THR A 111 7.60 -2.00 4.23
N VAL A 112 8.05 -0.77 4.33
CA VAL A 112 9.04 -0.18 3.43
C VAL A 112 10.31 0.07 4.24
N HIS A 113 11.44 -0.42 3.73
CA HIS A 113 12.76 -0.26 4.32
C HIS A 113 13.70 0.44 3.35
N PRO A 114 14.60 1.31 3.81
CA PRO A 114 15.56 1.96 2.95
C PRO A 114 16.65 0.98 2.50
N LEU A 115 16.97 1.00 1.22
CA LEU A 115 18.14 0.39 0.61
C LEU A 115 19.07 1.51 0.18
N PHE A 116 20.24 1.64 0.82
CA PHE A 116 21.26 2.61 0.43
C PHE A 116 22.22 1.95 -0.54
N ILE A 117 22.56 2.67 -1.61
CA ILE A 117 23.55 2.30 -2.61
C ILE A 117 24.55 3.45 -2.70
N LEU A 118 25.78 3.20 -2.29
CA LEU A 118 26.87 4.16 -2.32
C LEU A 118 27.91 3.68 -3.31
N ILE A 119 28.33 4.57 -4.21
CA ILE A 119 29.28 4.27 -5.26
C ILE A 119 30.46 5.24 -5.16
N ARG A 120 31.66 4.71 -5.21
CA ARG A 120 32.90 5.48 -5.28
C ARG A 120 33.95 4.69 -6.05
N ASP A 121 34.63 5.33 -6.98
CA ASP A 121 35.68 4.73 -7.82
C ASP A 121 35.15 3.43 -8.48
N ASN A 122 35.64 2.29 -8.02
CA ASN A 122 35.27 0.96 -8.51
C ASN A 122 34.51 0.13 -7.47
N VAL A 123 33.98 0.76 -6.42
CA VAL A 123 33.28 0.10 -5.32
C VAL A 123 31.81 0.50 -5.28
N VAL A 124 30.94 -0.51 -5.23
CA VAL A 124 29.52 -0.35 -4.92
C VAL A 124 29.27 -0.92 -3.53
N LEU A 125 28.76 -0.11 -2.63
CA LEU A 125 28.37 -0.51 -1.28
C LEU A 125 26.85 -0.42 -1.15
N THR A 126 26.19 -1.55 -0.89
CA THR A 126 24.78 -1.57 -0.51
C THR A 126 24.65 -1.75 1.00
N VAL A 127 23.82 -0.92 1.64
CA VAL A 127 23.53 -1.01 3.08
C VAL A 127 22.03 -1.08 3.28
N HIS A 128 21.58 -2.05 4.06
CA HIS A 128 20.17 -2.29 4.31
C HIS A 128 19.97 -3.05 5.63
N ASN A 129 18.74 -3.16 6.10
CA ASN A 129 18.45 -3.98 7.27
C ASN A 129 18.25 -5.48 6.91
N GLU A 130 18.15 -6.33 7.93
CA GLU A 130 18.00 -7.79 7.77
C GLU A 130 16.70 -8.23 7.08
N GLU A 131 15.68 -7.36 6.99
CA GLU A 131 14.42 -7.64 6.30
C GLU A 131 14.61 -7.71 4.77
N ILE A 132 15.65 -7.07 4.24
CA ILE A 132 15.98 -7.07 2.82
C ILE A 132 16.93 -8.22 2.51
N ASN A 133 16.41 -9.35 2.05
CA ASN A 133 17.22 -10.55 1.73
C ASN A 133 17.36 -10.83 0.23
N ARG A 134 16.80 -9.98 -0.63
CA ARG A 134 16.77 -10.17 -2.09
C ARG A 134 18.15 -10.08 -2.72
N LEU A 135 19.01 -9.19 -2.23
CA LEU A 135 20.37 -9.04 -2.73
C LEU A 135 21.25 -10.25 -2.41
N LEU A 136 21.02 -10.92 -1.27
CA LEU A 136 21.68 -12.17 -0.95
C LEU A 136 21.34 -13.28 -1.98
N ARG A 137 20.12 -13.30 -2.53
CA ARG A 137 19.74 -14.22 -3.60
C ARG A 137 20.51 -13.90 -4.88
N PHE A 138 20.59 -12.63 -5.26
CA PHE A 138 21.37 -12.17 -6.41
C PHE A 138 22.86 -12.52 -6.24
N SER A 139 23.44 -12.40 -5.05
CA SER A 139 24.86 -12.70 -4.81
C SER A 139 25.29 -14.10 -5.23
N ARG A 140 24.35 -15.07 -5.29
CA ARG A 140 24.64 -16.45 -5.67
C ARG A 140 24.99 -16.60 -7.15
N TYR A 141 24.39 -15.80 -8.01
CA TYR A 141 24.64 -15.81 -9.46
C TYR A 141 25.35 -14.57 -9.98
N ALA A 142 25.61 -13.58 -9.14
CA ALA A 142 26.38 -12.39 -9.47
C ALA A 142 27.78 -12.73 -10.05
N PRO A 143 28.52 -13.76 -9.61
CA PRO A 143 29.77 -14.14 -10.27
C PRO A 143 29.61 -14.48 -11.75
N GLN A 144 28.46 -15.06 -12.15
CA GLN A 144 28.19 -15.35 -13.57
C GLN A 144 27.85 -14.08 -14.33
N PHE A 145 27.15 -13.14 -13.68
CA PHE A 145 26.87 -11.82 -14.21
C PHE A 145 28.16 -11.03 -14.45
N PHE A 146 29.07 -10.98 -13.46
CA PHE A 146 30.39 -10.32 -13.60
C PHE A 146 31.21 -10.89 -14.77
N LYS A 147 31.17 -12.20 -15.02
CA LYS A 147 31.84 -12.81 -16.18
C LYS A 147 31.31 -12.34 -17.53
N ARG A 148 30.04 -11.94 -17.59
CA ARG A 148 29.38 -11.47 -18.82
C ARG A 148 29.54 -10.00 -19.07
N ILE A 149 30.01 -9.23 -18.09
CA ILE A 149 30.30 -7.82 -18.26
C ILE A 149 31.61 -7.71 -19.05
N SER A 150 31.48 -7.54 -20.37
CA SER A 150 32.62 -7.52 -21.31
C SER A 150 33.18 -6.12 -21.55
N SER A 151 32.66 -5.08 -20.90
CA SER A 151 33.20 -3.73 -21.04
C SER A 151 34.60 -3.60 -20.45
N GLU A 152 35.48 -2.89 -21.10
CA GLU A 152 36.81 -2.55 -20.57
C GLU A 152 36.70 -1.36 -19.59
N ASN A 153 35.66 -0.53 -19.72
CA ASN A 153 35.45 0.64 -18.90
C ASN A 153 34.81 0.27 -17.54
N ASN A 154 35.42 0.76 -16.46
CA ASN A 154 34.86 0.50 -15.10
C ASN A 154 33.55 1.21 -14.86
N VAL A 155 33.35 2.40 -15.45
CA VAL A 155 32.08 3.15 -15.34
C VAL A 155 30.92 2.35 -15.94
N ASP A 156 31.11 1.71 -17.09
CA ASP A 156 30.09 0.85 -17.71
C ASP A 156 29.75 -0.35 -16.83
N LYS A 157 30.79 -0.97 -16.22
CA LYS A 157 30.58 -2.10 -15.32
C LYS A 157 29.81 -1.71 -14.07
N ILE A 158 30.10 -0.54 -13.49
CA ILE A 158 29.39 0.01 -12.34
C ILE A 158 27.93 0.30 -12.71
N THR A 159 27.69 0.93 -13.85
CA THR A 159 26.34 1.23 -14.34
C THR A 159 25.52 -0.02 -14.54
N LEU A 160 26.09 -1.08 -15.15
CA LEU A 160 25.42 -2.37 -15.32
C LEU A 160 25.11 -3.04 -13.99
N MET A 161 26.02 -2.91 -13.02
CA MET A 161 25.82 -3.47 -11.69
C MET A 161 24.73 -2.74 -10.93
N LEU A 162 24.75 -1.42 -11.00
CA LEU A 162 23.73 -0.56 -10.39
C LEU A 162 22.35 -0.86 -10.98
N GLU A 163 22.24 -0.91 -12.32
CA GLU A 163 21.01 -1.29 -13.01
C GLU A 163 20.50 -2.64 -12.50
N ARG A 164 21.37 -3.63 -12.38
CA ARG A 164 20.96 -4.95 -11.91
C ARG A 164 20.54 -4.98 -10.44
N ILE A 165 21.20 -4.22 -9.57
CA ILE A 165 20.80 -4.12 -8.15
C ILE A 165 19.40 -3.50 -8.03
N ILE A 166 19.12 -2.45 -8.81
CA ILE A 166 17.82 -1.79 -8.83
C ILE A 166 16.75 -2.73 -9.39
N ASP A 167 17.07 -3.44 -10.48
CA ASP A 167 16.18 -4.44 -11.10
C ASP A 167 15.81 -5.55 -10.10
N GLU A 168 16.77 -6.12 -9.39
CA GLU A 168 16.53 -7.14 -8.35
C GLU A 168 15.69 -6.59 -7.18
N ASN A 169 15.88 -5.32 -6.84
CA ASN A 169 15.03 -4.66 -5.84
C ASN A 169 13.59 -4.50 -6.35
N ASN A 170 13.40 -4.21 -7.63
CA ASN A 170 12.10 -3.95 -8.24
C ASN A 170 11.34 -5.22 -8.64
N ASP A 171 12.02 -6.30 -9.07
CA ASP A 171 11.39 -7.57 -9.48
C ASP A 171 10.47 -8.14 -8.40
N ARG A 172 10.89 -8.06 -7.13
CA ARG A 172 10.06 -8.49 -6.00
C ARG A 172 8.82 -7.64 -5.79
N ASN A 173 8.88 -6.38 -6.19
CA ASN A 173 7.75 -5.49 -6.06
C ASN A 173 6.57 -5.97 -6.92
N PHE A 174 6.84 -6.55 -8.09
CA PHE A 174 5.80 -7.13 -8.95
C PHE A 174 5.14 -8.39 -8.34
N GLU A 175 5.91 -9.25 -7.67
CA GLU A 175 5.33 -10.40 -6.96
C GLU A 175 4.32 -9.94 -5.90
N TYR A 176 4.60 -8.84 -5.19
CA TYR A 176 3.67 -8.29 -4.19
C TYR A 176 2.40 -7.69 -4.81
N LEU A 177 2.52 -7.02 -5.94
CA LEU A 177 1.35 -6.52 -6.65
C LEU A 177 0.38 -7.66 -7.00
N ARG A 178 0.92 -8.79 -7.45
CA ARG A 178 0.13 -10.01 -7.71
C ARG A 178 -0.53 -10.60 -6.46
N GLU A 179 0.16 -10.56 -5.32
CA GLU A 179 -0.46 -10.97 -4.04
C GLU A 179 -1.62 -10.06 -3.65
N ILE A 180 -1.47 -8.76 -3.83
CA ILE A 180 -2.53 -7.77 -3.60
C ILE A 180 -3.72 -8.02 -4.55
N GLU A 181 -3.46 -8.31 -5.84
CA GLU A 181 -4.49 -8.67 -6.82
C GLU A 181 -5.31 -9.89 -6.38
N MET A 182 -4.64 -10.97 -5.97
CA MET A 182 -5.32 -12.17 -5.48
C MET A 182 -6.20 -11.90 -4.26
N HIS A 183 -5.78 -11.01 -3.35
CA HIS A 183 -6.61 -10.59 -2.22
C HIS A 183 -7.82 -9.76 -2.68
N GLY A 184 -7.64 -8.86 -3.66
CA GLY A 184 -8.72 -8.08 -4.28
C GLY A 184 -9.80 -8.96 -4.89
N ASP A 185 -9.41 -10.00 -5.60
CA ASP A 185 -10.31 -10.98 -6.19
C ASP A 185 -11.11 -11.74 -5.11
N SER A 186 -10.47 -12.10 -3.99
CA SER A 186 -11.15 -12.75 -2.88
C SER A 186 -12.19 -11.85 -2.23
N ILE A 187 -11.90 -10.56 -2.10
CA ILE A 187 -12.83 -9.54 -1.59
C ILE A 187 -14.00 -9.37 -2.56
N SER A 188 -13.73 -9.28 -3.87
CA SER A 188 -14.77 -9.16 -4.90
C SER A 188 -15.73 -10.33 -4.89
N LYS A 189 -15.26 -11.56 -4.70
CA LYS A 189 -16.10 -12.75 -4.51
C LYS A 189 -16.93 -12.66 -3.23
N SER A 190 -16.32 -12.19 -2.14
CA SER A 190 -17.00 -12.04 -0.85
C SER A 190 -18.11 -10.98 -0.85
N LEU A 191 -18.06 -9.99 -1.78
CA LEU A 191 -19.12 -8.98 -1.96
C LEU A 191 -20.46 -9.63 -2.44
N ILE A 192 -20.35 -10.73 -3.19
CA ILE A 192 -21.51 -11.44 -3.77
C ILE A 192 -22.12 -12.41 -2.74
N GLU A 193 -21.35 -12.90 -1.77
CA GLU A 193 -21.79 -13.83 -0.75
C GLU A 193 -22.53 -13.10 0.39
N GLU A 194 -23.80 -13.45 0.61
CA GLU A 194 -24.63 -12.85 1.67
C GLU A 194 -24.18 -13.17 3.11
N SER A 195 -23.32 -14.18 3.29
CA SER A 195 -22.95 -14.73 4.61
C SER A 195 -21.85 -13.95 5.33
N ILE A 196 -21.11 -13.07 4.65
CA ILE A 196 -19.96 -12.37 5.22
C ILE A 196 -20.37 -11.01 5.77
N ALA A 197 -19.87 -10.69 6.99
CA ALA A 197 -20.12 -9.39 7.62
C ALA A 197 -19.58 -8.24 6.74
N LYS A 198 -20.49 -7.47 6.12
CA LYS A 198 -20.18 -6.36 5.19
C LYS A 198 -19.21 -5.33 5.77
N LYS A 199 -19.24 -5.15 7.10
CA LYS A 199 -18.28 -4.28 7.80
C LYS A 199 -16.83 -4.77 7.67
N LYS A 200 -16.62 -6.10 7.67
CA LYS A 200 -15.29 -6.68 7.48
C LYS A 200 -14.78 -6.42 6.07
N ILE A 201 -15.62 -6.63 5.06
CA ILE A 201 -15.28 -6.39 3.65
C ILE A 201 -14.88 -4.92 3.42
N ALA A 202 -15.64 -3.97 3.96
CA ALA A 202 -15.30 -2.54 3.87
C ALA A 202 -13.94 -2.22 4.48
N HIS A 203 -13.62 -2.83 5.62
CA HIS A 203 -12.33 -2.66 6.28
C HIS A 203 -11.18 -3.26 5.46
N ASP A 204 -11.39 -4.43 4.87
CA ASP A 204 -10.39 -5.09 4.04
C ASP A 204 -10.12 -4.30 2.74
N ILE A 205 -11.15 -3.75 2.08
CA ILE A 205 -11.00 -2.84 0.94
C ILE A 205 -10.22 -1.58 1.34
N TYR A 206 -10.56 -0.97 2.49
CA TYR A 206 -9.86 0.23 2.98
C TYR A 206 -8.38 -0.04 3.20
N ARG A 207 -8.04 -1.14 3.88
CA ARG A 207 -6.63 -1.54 4.10
C ARG A 207 -5.88 -1.77 2.80
N MET A 208 -6.49 -2.49 1.88
CA MET A 208 -5.90 -2.77 0.58
C MET A 208 -5.65 -1.49 -0.22
N LYS A 209 -6.60 -0.54 -0.19
CA LYS A 209 -6.42 0.76 -0.84
C LYS A 209 -5.23 1.53 -0.24
N HIS A 210 -5.06 1.49 1.09
CA HIS A 210 -3.88 2.09 1.74
C HIS A 210 -2.58 1.43 1.29
N MET A 211 -2.53 0.10 1.24
CA MET A 211 -1.35 -0.63 0.75
C MET A 211 -1.00 -0.25 -0.69
N LEU A 212 -2.00 -0.09 -1.57
CA LEU A 212 -1.76 0.35 -2.96
C LEU A 212 -1.24 1.78 -3.05
N ILE A 213 -1.71 2.69 -2.18
CA ILE A 213 -1.20 4.07 -2.11
C ILE A 213 0.27 4.07 -1.66
N ASP A 214 0.60 3.33 -0.61
CA ASP A 214 1.98 3.22 -0.13
C ASP A 214 2.89 2.59 -1.19
N TYR A 215 2.36 1.60 -1.91
CA TYR A 215 3.08 0.95 -3.00
C TYR A 215 3.31 1.89 -4.20
N LEU A 216 2.33 2.73 -4.55
CA LEU A 216 2.49 3.77 -5.56
C LEU A 216 3.60 4.76 -5.19
N ASN A 217 3.66 5.18 -3.92
CA ASN A 217 4.73 6.07 -3.45
C ASN A 217 6.11 5.42 -3.61
N VAL A 218 6.22 4.11 -3.34
CA VAL A 218 7.46 3.34 -3.56
C VAL A 218 7.85 3.31 -5.04
N LEU A 219 6.90 3.07 -5.93
CA LEU A 219 7.15 3.02 -7.38
C LEU A 219 7.58 4.39 -7.92
N TRP A 220 6.87 5.46 -7.55
CA TRP A 220 7.24 6.83 -7.94
C TRP A 220 8.63 7.22 -7.43
N ALA A 221 8.93 6.93 -6.17
CA ALA A 221 10.23 7.19 -5.58
C ALA A 221 11.36 6.42 -6.29
N THR A 222 11.10 5.15 -6.67
CA THR A 222 12.07 4.36 -7.43
C THR A 222 12.25 4.92 -8.84
N LYS A 223 11.16 5.34 -9.49
CA LYS A 223 11.19 5.95 -10.83
C LYS A 223 12.01 7.23 -10.83
N ASP A 224 11.81 8.11 -9.86
CA ASP A 224 12.56 9.37 -9.77
C ASP A 224 14.08 9.15 -9.74
N VAL A 225 14.55 8.14 -9.03
CA VAL A 225 15.98 7.76 -8.99
C VAL A 225 16.42 7.17 -10.32
N VAL A 226 15.64 6.27 -10.92
CA VAL A 226 15.98 5.64 -12.21
C VAL A 226 16.04 6.69 -13.32
N ASP A 227 15.13 7.66 -13.33
CA ASP A 227 15.12 8.76 -14.30
C ASP A 227 16.32 9.71 -14.04
N SER A 228 16.68 9.97 -12.76
CA SER A 228 17.89 10.72 -12.42
C SER A 228 19.16 10.04 -12.92
N LEU A 229 19.23 8.71 -12.84
CA LEU A 229 20.36 7.94 -13.39
C LEU A 229 20.40 7.96 -14.92
N ARG A 230 19.24 7.97 -15.58
CA ARG A 230 19.15 7.98 -17.04
C ARG A 230 19.49 9.32 -17.66
N TYR A 231 19.05 10.42 -17.04
CA TYR A 231 19.11 11.77 -17.60
C TYR A 231 20.06 12.70 -16.82
N GLY A 232 20.58 12.24 -15.68
CA GLY A 232 21.60 12.96 -14.92
C GLY A 232 22.97 12.85 -15.58
N ASP A 233 23.82 13.83 -15.31
CA ASP A 233 25.19 13.89 -15.83
C ASP A 233 26.21 13.37 -14.81
N ALA A 234 25.85 12.31 -14.05
CA ALA A 234 26.73 11.76 -13.03
C ALA A 234 28.00 11.14 -13.65
N ASP A 235 29.17 11.61 -13.24
CA ASP A 235 30.48 11.15 -13.76
C ASP A 235 30.72 9.65 -13.54
N LEU A 236 30.05 9.05 -12.53
CA LEU A 236 30.14 7.63 -12.21
C LEU A 236 29.16 6.75 -13.01
N ILE A 237 28.31 7.34 -13.83
CA ILE A 237 27.36 6.64 -14.70
C ILE A 237 27.81 6.77 -16.16
N THR A 238 27.64 5.71 -16.92
CA THR A 238 28.04 5.67 -18.33
C THR A 238 27.28 6.65 -19.20
N ASN A 239 27.92 7.17 -20.24
CA ASN A 239 27.28 7.92 -21.33
C ASN A 239 26.99 7.03 -22.56
N ASP A 240 27.19 5.71 -22.49
CA ASP A 240 26.86 4.80 -23.58
C ASP A 240 25.34 4.69 -23.73
N GLU A 241 24.81 5.07 -24.90
CA GLU A 241 23.38 5.09 -25.20
C GLU A 241 22.71 3.71 -25.04
N LYS A 242 23.43 2.60 -25.30
CA LYS A 242 22.88 1.26 -25.17
C LYS A 242 22.70 0.87 -23.70
N LEU A 243 23.63 1.27 -22.84
CA LEU A 243 23.56 1.01 -21.40
C LEU A 243 22.52 1.91 -20.75
N LEU A 244 22.46 3.20 -21.12
CA LEU A 244 21.38 4.10 -20.70
C LEU A 244 20.02 3.62 -21.20
N GLY A 245 19.95 3.00 -22.38
CA GLY A 245 18.74 2.35 -22.90
C GLY A 245 18.24 1.23 -22.00
N ARG A 246 19.12 0.47 -21.31
CA ARG A 246 18.71 -0.55 -20.34
C ARG A 246 18.08 0.06 -19.08
N ILE A 247 18.65 1.18 -18.60
CA ILE A 247 18.05 1.96 -17.51
C ILE A 247 16.66 2.47 -17.95
N GLY A 248 16.52 2.88 -19.23
CA GLY A 248 15.23 3.25 -19.81
C GLY A 248 14.19 2.11 -19.77
N ILE A 249 14.60 0.89 -20.10
CA ILE A 249 13.71 -0.29 -20.01
C ILE A 249 13.26 -0.52 -18.55
N LEU A 250 14.15 -0.30 -17.58
CA LEU A 250 13.80 -0.40 -16.17
C LEU A 250 12.75 0.66 -15.77
N SER A 251 12.93 1.92 -16.23
CA SER A 251 11.95 3.01 -16.04
C SER A 251 10.59 2.64 -16.66
N ASP A 252 10.56 2.13 -17.91
CA ASP A 252 9.33 1.70 -18.60
C ASP A 252 8.63 0.55 -17.86
N ASN A 253 9.38 -0.35 -17.23
CA ASN A 253 8.81 -1.42 -16.41
C ASN A 253 8.16 -0.86 -15.13
N ILE A 254 8.79 0.12 -14.48
CA ILE A 254 8.23 0.79 -13.31
C ILE A 254 6.95 1.54 -13.69
N ASP A 255 6.90 2.25 -14.82
CA ASP A 255 5.70 2.92 -15.33
C ASP A 255 4.53 1.94 -15.50
N ARG A 256 4.81 0.76 -16.04
CA ARG A 256 3.80 -0.29 -16.19
C ARG A 256 3.26 -0.78 -14.83
N HIS A 257 4.13 -0.88 -13.82
CA HIS A 257 3.70 -1.24 -12.46
C HIS A 257 2.85 -0.13 -11.83
N ILE A 258 3.19 1.14 -12.05
CA ILE A 258 2.40 2.31 -11.62
C ILE A 258 1.01 2.23 -12.21
N GLU A 259 0.89 2.06 -13.53
CA GLU A 259 -0.38 1.96 -14.24
C GLU A 259 -1.26 0.82 -13.71
N LEU A 260 -0.68 -0.37 -13.54
CA LEU A 260 -1.40 -1.52 -12.98
C LEU A 260 -1.89 -1.24 -11.55
N THR A 261 -1.07 -0.60 -10.72
CA THR A 261 -1.42 -0.28 -9.33
C THR A 261 -2.55 0.74 -9.26
N GLU A 262 -2.54 1.75 -10.14
CA GLU A 262 -3.63 2.73 -10.28
C GLU A 262 -4.93 2.06 -10.73
N GLN A 263 -4.86 1.17 -11.72
CA GLN A 263 -6.04 0.40 -12.17
C GLN A 263 -6.63 -0.44 -11.02
N MET A 264 -5.80 -1.12 -10.24
CA MET A 264 -6.27 -1.88 -9.08
C MET A 264 -6.92 -0.99 -8.02
N SER A 265 -6.35 0.19 -7.75
CA SER A 265 -6.93 1.18 -6.84
C SER A 265 -8.32 1.64 -7.30
N ASN A 266 -8.50 1.85 -8.61
CA ASN A 266 -9.78 2.23 -9.21
C ASN A 266 -10.82 1.10 -9.12
N VAL A 267 -10.42 -0.15 -9.34
CA VAL A 267 -11.30 -1.32 -9.19
C VAL A 267 -11.79 -1.44 -7.73
N LEU A 268 -10.91 -1.25 -6.75
CA LEU A 268 -11.31 -1.26 -5.34
C LEU A 268 -12.24 -0.10 -4.98
N ALA A 269 -12.02 1.09 -5.53
CA ALA A 269 -12.92 2.23 -5.35
C ALA A 269 -14.32 1.91 -5.88
N SER A 270 -14.41 1.35 -7.09
CA SER A 270 -15.69 0.90 -7.69
C SER A 270 -16.36 -0.18 -6.84
N GLY A 271 -15.59 -1.10 -6.25
CA GLY A 271 -16.10 -2.10 -5.31
C GLY A 271 -16.76 -1.48 -4.06
N LEU A 272 -16.20 -0.40 -3.52
CA LEU A 272 -16.81 0.37 -2.42
C LEU A 272 -18.12 1.03 -2.82
N GLU A 273 -18.19 1.61 -4.03
CA GLU A 273 -19.42 2.22 -4.56
C GLU A 273 -20.56 1.20 -4.71
N VAL A 274 -20.23 0.02 -5.26
CA VAL A 274 -21.19 -1.10 -5.36
C VAL A 274 -21.67 -1.51 -3.98
N MET A 275 -20.78 -1.65 -2.99
CA MET A 275 -21.15 -2.00 -1.62
C MET A 275 -22.06 -0.94 -0.98
N GLN A 276 -21.77 0.35 -1.20
CA GLN A 276 -22.60 1.45 -0.74
C GLN A 276 -23.99 1.40 -1.38
N SER A 277 -24.08 1.11 -2.68
CA SER A 277 -25.35 0.94 -3.40
C SER A 277 -26.16 -0.21 -2.80
N ILE A 278 -25.55 -1.38 -2.56
CA ILE A 278 -26.21 -2.53 -1.93
C ILE A 278 -26.75 -2.14 -0.54
N TYR A 279 -25.95 -1.43 0.26
CA TYR A 279 -26.36 -0.99 1.59
C TYR A 279 -27.54 -0.01 1.53
N ASN A 280 -27.50 0.96 0.62
CA ASN A 280 -28.60 1.90 0.41
C ASN A 280 -29.89 1.19 0.00
N ASN A 281 -29.81 0.21 -0.90
CA ASN A 281 -30.96 -0.59 -1.31
C ASN A 281 -31.55 -1.39 -0.12
N GLN A 282 -30.71 -1.93 0.77
CA GLN A 282 -31.19 -2.61 1.98
C GLN A 282 -31.88 -1.65 2.95
N LEU A 283 -31.31 -0.44 3.17
CA LEU A 283 -31.96 0.60 3.98
C LEU A 283 -33.29 1.03 3.39
N GLN A 284 -33.37 1.18 2.07
CA GLN A 284 -34.61 1.50 1.39
C GLN A 284 -35.67 0.40 1.56
N SER A 285 -35.26 -0.87 1.42
CA SER A 285 -36.15 -2.02 1.68
C SER A 285 -36.68 -2.03 3.12
N LEU A 286 -35.81 -1.77 4.11
CA LEU A 286 -36.22 -1.64 5.51
C LEU A 286 -37.17 -0.46 5.72
N ASN A 287 -36.89 0.71 5.15
CA ASN A 287 -37.75 1.87 5.22
C ASN A 287 -39.13 1.59 4.61
N ASN A 288 -39.19 0.86 3.50
CA ASN A 288 -40.46 0.45 2.89
C ASN A 288 -41.25 -0.49 3.82
N ARG A 289 -40.59 -1.45 4.48
CA ARG A 289 -41.23 -2.31 5.49
C ARG A 289 -41.75 -1.52 6.68
N PHE A 290 -40.96 -0.55 7.20
CA PHE A 290 -41.43 0.34 8.28
C PHE A 290 -42.61 1.20 7.84
N ALA A 291 -42.61 1.73 6.63
CA ALA A 291 -43.74 2.48 6.09
C ALA A 291 -45.01 1.65 6.02
N LEU A 292 -44.91 0.37 5.60
CA LEU A 292 -46.02 -0.57 5.60
C LEU A 292 -46.58 -0.81 7.02
N VAL A 293 -45.69 -1.13 7.98
CA VAL A 293 -46.09 -1.33 9.38
C VAL A 293 -46.80 -0.11 9.93
N THR A 294 -46.25 1.10 9.68
CA THR A 294 -46.85 2.36 10.12
C THR A 294 -48.20 2.59 9.46
N ALA A 295 -48.36 2.27 8.17
CA ALA A 295 -49.62 2.35 7.47
C ALA A 295 -50.68 1.43 8.10
N TYR A 296 -50.32 0.17 8.39
CA TYR A 296 -51.22 -0.77 9.10
C TYR A 296 -51.61 -0.28 10.49
N LEU A 297 -50.66 0.24 11.27
CA LEU A 297 -50.92 0.82 12.59
C LEU A 297 -51.84 2.03 12.52
N THR A 298 -51.68 2.88 11.49
CA THR A 298 -52.56 4.04 11.27
C THR A 298 -54.00 3.59 10.97
N VAL A 299 -54.21 2.60 10.08
CA VAL A 299 -55.52 2.08 9.76
C VAL A 299 -56.16 1.47 11.00
N LEU A 300 -55.45 0.65 11.76
CA LEU A 300 -55.94 0.03 13.01
C LEU A 300 -56.26 1.10 14.05
N GLY A 301 -55.37 2.08 14.25
CA GLY A 301 -55.60 3.19 15.20
C GLY A 301 -56.84 3.97 14.86
N THR A 302 -57.07 4.30 13.60
CA THR A 302 -58.28 5.02 13.15
C THR A 302 -59.54 4.22 13.35
N ALA A 303 -59.47 2.88 13.08
CA ALA A 303 -60.59 1.97 13.27
C ALA A 303 -61.06 1.92 14.72
N PHE A 304 -60.17 2.05 15.72
CA PHE A 304 -60.49 2.05 17.14
C PHE A 304 -60.77 3.43 17.70
N LEU A 305 -59.97 4.46 17.30
CA LEU A 305 -60.07 5.79 17.88
C LEU A 305 -61.38 6.52 17.50
N VAL A 306 -61.85 6.43 16.25
CA VAL A 306 -63.04 7.13 15.79
C VAL A 306 -64.31 6.65 16.53
N PRO A 307 -64.58 5.32 16.57
CA PRO A 307 -65.74 4.82 17.32
C PRO A 307 -65.64 5.09 18.83
N ASN A 308 -64.44 4.96 19.40
CA ASN A 308 -64.21 5.20 20.81
C ASN A 308 -64.47 6.67 21.17
N THR A 309 -64.04 7.63 20.32
CA THR A 309 -64.32 9.06 20.50
C THR A 309 -65.81 9.33 20.43
N ILE A 310 -66.55 8.74 19.47
CA ILE A 310 -67.97 8.89 19.35
C ILE A 310 -68.67 8.29 20.59
N ALA A 311 -68.26 7.11 21.03
CA ALA A 311 -68.82 6.47 22.24
C ALA A 311 -68.55 7.30 23.50
N THR A 312 -67.35 7.89 23.65
CA THR A 312 -66.99 8.71 24.79
C THR A 312 -67.81 10.00 24.83
N ILE A 313 -67.99 10.69 23.69
CA ILE A 313 -68.80 11.90 23.61
C ILE A 313 -70.27 11.58 23.93
N ALA A 314 -70.83 10.54 23.37
CA ALA A 314 -72.20 10.14 23.62
C ALA A 314 -72.44 9.67 25.06
N GLY A 315 -71.43 9.06 25.72
CA GLY A 315 -71.50 8.62 27.13
C GLY A 315 -71.20 9.69 28.17
N SER A 316 -70.62 10.84 27.76
CA SER A 316 -70.21 11.92 28.69
C SER A 316 -71.37 12.76 29.30
N GLY A 317 -72.63 12.51 28.96
CA GLY A 317 -73.79 13.23 29.49
C GLY A 317 -73.90 14.69 29.03
N ILE A 318 -73.11 15.14 28.06
CA ILE A 318 -73.14 16.52 27.49
C ILE A 318 -74.41 16.73 26.66
N MET A 319 -75.01 15.65 26.20
CA MET A 319 -76.30 15.69 25.49
C MET A 319 -77.41 15.26 26.42
N GLU A 320 -78.47 16.04 26.58
CA GLU A 320 -79.66 15.75 27.38
C GLU A 320 -80.36 14.44 26.87
N GLY A 321 -80.31 13.42 27.71
CA GLY A 321 -80.80 12.08 27.40
C GLY A 321 -79.70 11.09 26.94
N SER A 322 -79.62 9.93 27.62
CA SER A 322 -78.62 8.91 27.29
C SER A 322 -78.83 8.42 25.86
N MET A 323 -78.06 8.87 24.90
CA MET A 323 -78.05 8.39 23.50
C MET A 323 -77.74 6.89 23.44
N ALA A 324 -77.09 6.31 24.47
CA ALA A 324 -76.73 4.92 24.55
C ALA A 324 -77.94 3.98 24.66
N GLU A 325 -79.07 4.50 25.09
CA GLU A 325 -80.36 3.70 25.20
C GLU A 325 -81.16 3.65 23.89
N GLN A 326 -80.72 4.40 22.85
CA GLN A 326 -81.42 4.45 21.57
C GLN A 326 -80.98 3.29 20.66
N TRP A 327 -81.92 2.60 20.02
CA TRP A 327 -81.66 1.39 19.18
C TRP A 327 -80.71 1.68 17.98
N TRP A 328 -80.64 2.89 17.51
CA TRP A 328 -79.75 3.31 16.38
C TRP A 328 -78.33 3.56 16.80
N TYR A 329 -78.00 3.64 18.08
CA TYR A 329 -76.66 3.95 18.58
C TYR A 329 -75.61 2.87 18.27
N VAL A 330 -75.95 1.61 18.49
CA VAL A 330 -75.09 0.48 18.21
C VAL A 330 -74.79 0.35 16.71
N PRO A 331 -75.78 0.44 15.79
CA PRO A 331 -75.57 0.50 14.37
C PRO A 331 -74.65 1.69 13.95
N LEU A 332 -74.81 2.88 14.58
CA LEU A 332 -73.99 4.04 14.29
C LEU A 332 -72.50 3.79 14.58
N LEU A 333 -72.18 3.17 15.72
CA LEU A 333 -70.77 2.83 16.06
C LEU A 333 -70.19 1.82 15.04
N PHE A 334 -70.93 0.81 14.61
CA PHE A 334 -70.47 -0.11 13.59
C PHE A 334 -70.26 0.57 12.24
N ILE A 335 -71.16 1.41 11.80
CA ILE A 335 -71.07 2.12 10.53
C ILE A 335 -69.89 3.12 10.60
N SER A 336 -69.71 3.85 11.70
CA SER A 336 -68.57 4.77 11.87
C SER A 336 -67.22 4.04 11.85
N THR A 337 -67.14 2.86 12.45
CA THR A 337 -65.94 2.00 12.40
C THR A 337 -65.60 1.59 10.96
N ILE A 338 -66.61 1.10 10.22
CA ILE A 338 -66.44 0.67 8.83
C ILE A 338 -66.00 1.84 7.94
N VAL A 339 -66.69 3.00 8.07
CA VAL A 339 -66.38 4.20 7.28
C VAL A 339 -64.98 4.72 7.59
N ALA A 340 -64.61 4.81 8.89
CA ALA A 340 -63.30 5.26 9.32
C ALA A 340 -62.18 4.33 8.81
N THR A 341 -62.39 3.01 8.92
CA THR A 341 -61.42 2.01 8.45
C THR A 341 -61.24 2.07 6.92
N LEU A 342 -62.35 2.10 6.16
CA LEU A 342 -62.32 2.22 4.71
C LEU A 342 -61.70 3.52 4.24
N SER A 343 -62.04 4.66 4.85
CA SER A 343 -61.51 5.96 4.52
C SER A 343 -59.97 5.99 4.77
N SER A 344 -59.55 5.49 5.93
CA SER A 344 -58.14 5.39 6.27
C SER A 344 -57.38 4.48 5.29
N PHE A 345 -57.94 3.32 4.98
CA PHE A 345 -57.35 2.38 4.03
C PHE A 345 -57.23 2.96 2.61
N LEU A 346 -58.33 3.58 2.12
CA LEU A 346 -58.30 4.23 0.79
C LEU A 346 -57.34 5.40 0.74
N TRP A 347 -57.22 6.19 1.83
CA TRP A 347 -56.24 7.28 1.93
C TRP A 347 -54.78 6.75 1.86
N VAL A 348 -54.49 5.68 2.60
CA VAL A 348 -53.17 5.01 2.57
C VAL A 348 -52.85 4.52 1.17
N LEU A 349 -53.80 3.84 0.49
CA LEU A 349 -53.65 3.37 -0.88
C LEU A 349 -53.43 4.51 -1.86
N HIS A 350 -54.16 5.63 -1.71
CA HIS A 350 -54.00 6.80 -2.57
C HIS A 350 -52.61 7.45 -2.44
N VAL A 351 -52.13 7.64 -1.22
CA VAL A 351 -50.79 8.18 -0.96
C VAL A 351 -49.70 7.23 -1.51
N TRP A 352 -49.93 5.92 -1.39
CA TRP A 352 -48.98 4.92 -1.92
C TRP A 352 -48.89 4.90 -3.44
N LYS A 353 -50.03 5.02 -4.11
CA LYS A 353 -50.12 5.03 -5.57
C LYS A 353 -49.43 6.28 -6.15
N ARG A 354 -49.57 7.41 -5.45
CA ARG A 354 -48.95 8.69 -5.86
C ARG A 354 -47.43 8.70 -5.72
N LYS A 355 -46.85 7.95 -4.74
CA LYS A 355 -45.40 7.79 -4.54
C LYS A 355 -44.77 6.74 -5.47
N GLY A 356 -45.52 5.96 -6.19
CA GLY A 356 -45.00 5.00 -7.15
C GLY A 356 -44.98 5.52 -8.61
N GLU A 357 -45.43 6.76 -8.83
CA GLU A 357 -45.40 7.45 -10.14
C GLU A 357 -44.30 8.51 -10.23
N ASP A 358 -43.64 8.87 -9.09
CA ASP A 358 -42.43 9.69 -9.04
C ASP A 358 -41.18 8.80 -8.83
#